data_f8350b0cdc7ebd9cbac77a03ce11d335
#
_entry.id   f8350b0cdc7ebd9cbac77a03ce11d335
#
_cell.length_a   1.000
_cell.length_b   1.000
_cell.length_c   1.000
_cell.angle_alpha   90.00
_cell.angle_beta   90.00
_cell.angle_gamma   90.00
#
_symmetry.space_group_name_H-M   'P 1'
#
loop_
_entity.id
_entity.type
_entity.pdbx_description
1 polymer ?
#
loop_
_entity_poly.entity_id
_entity_poly.type
_entity_poly.pdbx_seq_one_letter_code
_entity_poly.pdbx_strand_id
1 'polypeptide(L)'
;MAGLWPFTVGASAPVVGTPVGVHYITGAPVHFDPMSWFLRGFITAPIAFVLALNGFGKSSLIRRMVTGAVAAGETVLCMGDTKPDYRDLVHRLGGQVIDLGYGYGSLNPLDVGALGAVIDRLPDPDQRRRVAARVEAGQVTIVAGLIELVRGSRVADYEEVLLAAGLRELYSPGGGFTYERAPLLSDLLEVISGGGQQLRDFAEEDDETSYRAATKPLRRSLRALVEGPFGAVFNRPTTVRLDLEAPAVCVDVSRIPEGDTKLLAAVLMVCWSDGFGAVAAAHALADAGLARHRTFEVVMDEIWRVLGVGDFMVDRVDALTRLHRQIGAGLIMCSHTIKDLSAFDSPASQAKAVGFFERARAKIIGPVGPEEIDRLRAAVGITETEQLLVTSWAAPRPPSDDDLDPTRRDTPPGTGCFLLKAGEAEEPGIPFRLTFTASERAADVHNTNRRFDQLAGRGSDDHG
;
A
#
# COMPACT_ATOMS: atom_id res chain seq x y z
N MET A 1 32.71 -22.64 -16.14
CA MET A 1 31.82 -22.14 -17.18
C MET A 1 30.97 -21.09 -16.50
N ALA A 2 31.16 -19.81 -16.80
CA ALA A 2 30.27 -18.76 -16.31
C ALA A 2 28.90 -19.01 -16.96
N GLY A 3 27.88 -19.26 -16.14
CA GLY A 3 26.53 -19.43 -16.62
C GLY A 3 26.13 -18.17 -17.38
N LEU A 4 25.79 -18.32 -18.63
CA LEU A 4 25.20 -17.25 -19.45
C LEU A 4 23.85 -16.91 -18.84
N TRP A 5 23.80 -15.83 -18.06
CA TRP A 5 22.56 -15.22 -17.66
C TRP A 5 21.82 -14.81 -18.94
N PRO A 6 20.55 -15.25 -19.18
CA PRO A 6 19.89 -15.05 -20.45
C PRO A 6 19.66 -13.57 -20.82
N PHE A 7 19.90 -12.66 -19.88
CA PHE A 7 19.73 -11.23 -20.06
C PHE A 7 21.05 -10.43 -20.15
N THR A 8 22.22 -11.09 -20.19
CA THR A 8 23.52 -10.43 -20.39
C THR A 8 23.97 -10.55 -21.85
N VAL A 9 24.65 -9.52 -22.33
CA VAL A 9 25.33 -9.36 -23.63
C VAL A 9 24.70 -10.17 -24.77
N GLY A 10 23.61 -9.62 -25.34
CA GLY A 10 22.98 -10.15 -26.54
C GLY A 10 21.56 -10.71 -26.37
N ALA A 11 21.12 -11.02 -25.15
CA ALA A 11 19.71 -11.34 -24.90
C ALA A 11 18.99 -10.08 -24.36
N SER A 12 17.94 -9.62 -25.04
CA SER A 12 17.05 -8.58 -24.53
C SER A 12 16.27 -9.10 -23.32
N ALA A 13 15.98 -8.24 -22.36
CA ALA A 13 14.98 -8.54 -21.31
C ALA A 13 13.66 -8.99 -21.96
N PRO A 14 12.86 -9.86 -21.31
CA PRO A 14 11.59 -10.28 -21.88
C PRO A 14 10.70 -9.07 -22.19
N VAL A 15 10.13 -9.04 -23.41
CA VAL A 15 9.15 -8.02 -23.80
C VAL A 15 7.79 -8.42 -23.25
N VAL A 16 7.65 -8.44 -21.91
CA VAL A 16 6.46 -8.86 -21.16
C VAL A 16 6.20 -7.86 -20.06
N GLY A 17 4.99 -7.34 -20.00
CA GLY A 17 4.56 -6.34 -19.04
C GLY A 17 4.72 -4.90 -19.57
N THR A 18 4.62 -3.97 -18.64
CA THR A 18 4.69 -2.53 -18.92
C THR A 18 6.07 -2.14 -19.45
N PRO A 19 6.19 -1.41 -20.59
CA PRO A 19 7.47 -0.86 -21.04
C PRO A 19 7.91 0.24 -20.07
N VAL A 20 8.85 -0.07 -19.18
CA VAL A 20 9.34 0.84 -18.13
C VAL A 20 10.51 1.70 -18.58
N GLY A 21 11.26 1.27 -19.60
CA GLY A 21 12.40 2.06 -20.05
C GLY A 21 13.31 1.31 -21.00
N VAL A 22 14.58 1.72 -21.01
CA VAL A 22 15.63 1.10 -21.82
C VAL A 22 16.79 0.64 -20.95
N HIS A 23 17.39 -0.47 -21.30
CA HIS A 23 18.55 -1.02 -20.62
C HIS A 23 19.70 -0.01 -20.63
N TYR A 24 20.28 0.25 -19.47
CA TYR A 24 21.23 1.33 -19.23
C TYR A 24 22.47 1.28 -20.14
N ILE A 25 22.95 0.08 -20.47
CA ILE A 25 24.15 -0.12 -21.29
C ILE A 25 23.81 -0.37 -22.76
N THR A 26 22.83 -1.23 -23.03
CA THR A 26 22.56 -1.71 -24.41
C THR A 26 21.52 -0.89 -25.15
N GLY A 27 20.71 -0.08 -24.45
CA GLY A 27 19.57 0.63 -25.03
C GLY A 27 18.38 -0.25 -25.42
N ALA A 28 18.43 -1.56 -25.16
CA ALA A 28 17.34 -2.48 -25.43
C ALA A 28 16.10 -2.15 -24.55
N PRO A 29 14.86 -2.32 -25.04
CA PRO A 29 13.67 -2.05 -24.26
C PRO A 29 13.60 -2.96 -23.03
N VAL A 30 13.14 -2.40 -21.91
CA VAL A 30 12.90 -3.12 -20.66
C VAL A 30 11.42 -3.01 -20.31
N HIS A 31 10.79 -4.17 -20.12
CA HIS A 31 9.39 -4.31 -19.75
C HIS A 31 9.29 -5.00 -18.40
N PHE A 32 8.42 -4.50 -17.54
CA PHE A 32 8.16 -5.09 -16.24
C PHE A 32 6.84 -4.62 -15.66
N ASP A 33 6.06 -5.53 -15.15
CA ASP A 33 5.12 -5.38 -14.03
C ASP A 33 5.04 -6.70 -13.27
N PRO A 34 4.67 -6.68 -11.97
CA PRO A 34 4.69 -7.88 -11.15
C PRO A 34 3.68 -8.94 -11.60
N MET A 35 2.50 -8.53 -12.10
CA MET A 35 1.46 -9.47 -12.50
C MET A 35 1.82 -10.20 -13.79
N SER A 36 2.23 -9.48 -14.83
CA SER A 36 2.63 -10.09 -16.11
C SER A 36 3.81 -11.04 -15.96
N TRP A 37 4.81 -10.68 -15.15
CA TRP A 37 5.97 -11.54 -14.90
C TRP A 37 5.61 -12.78 -14.08
N PHE A 38 4.70 -12.66 -13.11
CA PHE A 38 4.19 -13.79 -12.36
C PHE A 38 3.42 -14.77 -13.27
N LEU A 39 2.51 -14.28 -14.10
CA LEU A 39 1.71 -15.11 -15.02
C LEU A 39 2.59 -15.85 -16.06
N ARG A 40 3.76 -15.31 -16.38
CA ARG A 40 4.74 -15.96 -17.25
C ARG A 40 5.75 -16.85 -16.52
N GLY A 41 5.68 -16.91 -15.19
CA GLY A 41 6.58 -17.74 -14.39
C GLY A 41 8.00 -17.18 -14.21
N PHE A 42 8.23 -15.88 -14.54
CA PHE A 42 9.53 -15.23 -14.32
C PHE A 42 9.77 -14.92 -12.85
N ILE A 43 8.70 -14.72 -12.08
CA ILE A 43 8.75 -14.56 -10.63
C ILE A 43 7.71 -15.47 -9.97
N THR A 44 7.96 -15.89 -8.73
CA THR A 44 7.12 -16.86 -8.00
C THR A 44 6.00 -16.22 -7.17
N ALA A 45 5.95 -14.90 -7.11
CA ALA A 45 4.87 -14.12 -6.51
C ALA A 45 4.77 -12.75 -7.18
N PRO A 46 3.56 -12.21 -7.40
CA PRO A 46 3.36 -10.93 -8.08
C PRO A 46 3.61 -9.75 -7.13
N ILE A 47 4.82 -9.66 -6.57
CA ILE A 47 5.20 -8.62 -5.61
C ILE A 47 6.45 -7.92 -6.10
N ALA A 48 6.37 -6.60 -6.25
CA ALA A 48 7.50 -5.72 -6.48
C ALA A 48 7.74 -4.81 -5.28
N PHE A 49 9.01 -4.57 -4.96
CA PHE A 49 9.42 -3.58 -3.98
C PHE A 49 10.33 -2.54 -4.66
N VAL A 50 9.96 -1.26 -4.57
CA VAL A 50 10.72 -0.15 -5.14
C VAL A 50 11.44 0.59 -4.02
N LEU A 51 12.76 0.69 -4.12
CA LEU A 51 13.62 1.36 -3.17
C LEU A 51 14.46 2.41 -3.90
N ALA A 52 14.37 3.68 -3.52
CA ALA A 52 15.21 4.76 -4.04
C ALA A 52 15.14 5.99 -3.13
N LEU A 53 16.22 6.75 -3.11
CA LEU A 53 16.25 8.07 -2.47
C LEU A 53 15.19 9.01 -3.05
N ASN A 54 14.82 10.03 -2.27
CA ASN A 54 13.89 11.05 -2.72
C ASN A 54 14.44 11.84 -3.91
N GLY A 55 13.58 12.18 -4.87
CA GLY A 55 13.94 12.98 -6.04
C GLY A 55 14.57 12.20 -7.21
N PHE A 56 14.77 10.88 -7.08
CA PHE A 56 15.36 10.07 -8.14
C PHE A 56 14.36 9.33 -9.05
N GLY A 57 13.07 9.70 -8.99
CA GLY A 57 12.08 9.22 -9.95
C GLY A 57 11.27 7.98 -9.52
N LYS A 58 11.27 7.61 -8.22
CA LYS A 58 10.48 6.48 -7.70
C LYS A 58 8.99 6.58 -8.06
N SER A 59 8.34 7.70 -7.70
CA SER A 59 6.92 7.93 -8.01
C SER A 59 6.66 7.95 -9.52
N SER A 60 7.61 8.47 -10.33
CA SER A 60 7.50 8.46 -11.79
C SER A 60 7.53 7.04 -12.37
N LEU A 61 8.38 6.16 -11.82
CA LEU A 61 8.42 4.75 -12.20
C LEU A 61 7.09 4.06 -11.86
N ILE A 62 6.57 4.26 -10.64
CA ILE A 62 5.30 3.65 -10.24
C ILE A 62 4.15 4.17 -11.11
N ARG A 63 4.07 5.48 -11.39
CA ARG A 63 3.07 6.04 -12.33
C ARG A 63 3.18 5.42 -13.72
N ARG A 64 4.39 5.18 -14.21
CA ARG A 64 4.61 4.50 -15.49
C ARG A 64 4.06 3.07 -15.44
N MET A 65 4.29 2.33 -14.33
CA MET A 65 3.74 0.99 -14.15
C MET A 65 2.21 1.02 -14.07
N VAL A 66 1.63 1.94 -13.30
CA VAL A 66 0.17 2.18 -13.23
C VAL A 66 -0.43 2.43 -14.61
N THR A 67 0.19 3.33 -15.40
CA THR A 67 -0.27 3.63 -16.76
C THR A 67 -0.25 2.39 -17.65
N GLY A 68 0.80 1.58 -17.54
CA GLY A 68 0.94 0.37 -18.34
C GLY A 68 -0.04 -0.73 -17.92
N ALA A 69 -0.23 -0.94 -16.63
CA ALA A 69 -1.19 -1.91 -16.08
C ALA A 69 -2.63 -1.58 -16.54
N VAL A 70 -3.04 -0.31 -16.45
CA VAL A 70 -4.35 0.15 -16.95
C VAL A 70 -4.46 -0.06 -18.46
N ALA A 71 -3.41 0.24 -19.23
CA ALA A 71 -3.39 0.01 -20.68
C ALA A 71 -3.46 -1.49 -21.05
N ALA A 72 -2.96 -2.37 -20.17
CA ALA A 72 -3.08 -3.83 -20.30
C ALA A 72 -4.48 -4.36 -19.88
N GLY A 73 -5.36 -3.50 -19.35
CA GLY A 73 -6.70 -3.87 -18.91
C GLY A 73 -6.77 -4.35 -17.46
N GLU A 74 -5.74 -4.11 -16.68
CA GLU A 74 -5.72 -4.36 -15.23
C GLU A 74 -6.42 -3.21 -14.49
N THR A 75 -7.00 -3.50 -13.33
CA THR A 75 -7.54 -2.48 -12.44
C THR A 75 -6.47 -2.13 -11.40
N VAL A 76 -6.13 -0.84 -11.30
CA VAL A 76 -5.09 -0.38 -10.37
C VAL A 76 -5.67 0.34 -9.19
N LEU A 77 -5.26 -0.04 -7.97
CA LEU A 77 -5.69 0.57 -6.71
C LEU A 77 -4.50 1.27 -6.03
N CYS A 78 -4.45 2.60 -6.10
CA CYS A 78 -3.49 3.44 -5.37
C CYS A 78 -4.09 3.79 -4.01
N MET A 79 -3.78 2.96 -2.99
CA MET A 79 -4.45 3.02 -1.70
C MET A 79 -3.64 3.83 -0.69
N GLY A 80 -3.94 5.13 -0.61
CA GLY A 80 -3.31 6.05 0.35
C GLY A 80 -2.22 6.92 -0.27
N ASP A 81 -2.60 7.77 -1.21
CA ASP A 81 -1.72 8.77 -1.83
C ASP A 81 -1.46 9.92 -0.85
N THR A 82 -0.28 9.91 -0.22
CA THR A 82 0.08 10.90 0.81
C THR A 82 0.59 12.23 0.25
N LYS A 83 0.99 12.26 -1.03
CA LYS A 83 1.65 13.41 -1.68
C LYS A 83 0.98 13.83 -2.99
N PRO A 84 -0.29 13.69 -3.19
CA PRO A 84 -1.13 13.61 -4.39
C PRO A 84 -0.37 13.25 -5.69
N ASP A 85 0.47 12.21 -5.59
CA ASP A 85 1.32 11.75 -6.68
C ASP A 85 0.55 11.00 -7.76
N TYR A 86 -0.55 10.31 -7.40
CA TYR A 86 -1.34 9.47 -8.32
C TYR A 86 -2.66 10.12 -8.73
N ARG A 87 -3.16 11.09 -7.97
CA ARG A 87 -4.46 11.74 -8.16
C ARG A 87 -4.70 12.18 -9.61
N ASP A 88 -3.81 13.03 -10.14
CA ASP A 88 -3.94 13.59 -11.50
C ASP A 88 -3.84 12.50 -12.57
N LEU A 89 -2.98 11.52 -12.38
CA LEU A 89 -2.82 10.40 -13.29
C LEU A 89 -4.12 9.57 -13.34
N VAL A 90 -4.65 9.15 -12.19
CA VAL A 90 -5.86 8.34 -12.11
C VAL A 90 -7.06 9.06 -12.72
N HIS A 91 -7.21 10.36 -12.47
CA HIS A 91 -8.24 11.16 -13.11
C HIS A 91 -8.11 11.17 -14.64
N ARG A 92 -6.88 11.32 -15.18
CA ARG A 92 -6.62 11.30 -16.64
C ARG A 92 -6.85 9.93 -17.27
N LEU A 93 -6.67 8.85 -16.52
CA LEU A 93 -6.97 7.48 -16.94
C LEU A 93 -8.48 7.16 -16.91
N GLY A 94 -9.34 8.11 -16.52
CA GLY A 94 -10.77 7.90 -16.37
C GLY A 94 -11.14 7.12 -15.11
N GLY A 95 -10.23 7.10 -14.13
CA GLY A 95 -10.40 6.42 -12.85
C GLY A 95 -11.12 7.27 -11.80
N GLN A 96 -11.36 6.66 -10.64
CA GLN A 96 -11.98 7.28 -9.48
C GLN A 96 -10.93 7.87 -8.54
N VAL A 97 -11.18 9.09 -8.04
CA VAL A 97 -10.38 9.70 -6.98
C VAL A 97 -11.26 9.93 -5.75
N ILE A 98 -10.82 9.46 -4.59
CA ILE A 98 -11.52 9.59 -3.31
C ILE A 98 -10.64 10.43 -2.38
N ASP A 99 -11.17 11.57 -1.93
CA ASP A 99 -10.49 12.44 -0.96
C ASP A 99 -10.85 12.01 0.47
N LEU A 100 -9.85 11.72 1.31
CA LEU A 100 -10.03 11.42 2.73
C LEU A 100 -9.26 12.42 3.61
N GLY A 101 -9.82 12.75 4.76
CA GLY A 101 -9.19 13.60 5.75
C GLY A 101 -10.13 14.59 6.40
N TYR A 102 -9.58 15.50 7.20
CA TYR A 102 -10.37 16.48 7.95
C TYR A 102 -11.22 17.38 7.05
N GLY A 103 -12.55 17.29 7.22
CA GLY A 103 -13.51 18.09 6.44
C GLY A 103 -13.75 17.60 5.02
N TYR A 104 -13.16 16.46 4.64
CA TYR A 104 -13.36 15.76 3.38
C TYR A 104 -14.15 14.46 3.59
N GLY A 105 -13.79 13.40 2.88
CA GLY A 105 -14.42 12.09 3.04
C GLY A 105 -14.10 11.42 4.38
N SER A 106 -14.96 10.51 4.79
CA SER A 106 -14.81 9.62 5.94
C SER A 106 -14.76 8.16 5.47
N LEU A 107 -14.09 7.33 6.26
CA LEU A 107 -13.92 5.90 6.00
C LEU A 107 -14.22 5.13 7.29
N ASN A 108 -15.37 4.48 7.36
CA ASN A 108 -15.77 3.68 8.50
C ASN A 108 -14.99 2.35 8.53
N PRO A 109 -14.14 2.08 9.53
CA PRO A 109 -13.38 0.82 9.61
C PRO A 109 -14.25 -0.42 9.82
N LEU A 110 -15.51 -0.25 10.20
CA LEU A 110 -16.49 -1.32 10.32
C LEU A 110 -17.35 -1.50 9.07
N ASP A 111 -17.25 -0.59 8.09
CA ASP A 111 -17.87 -0.78 6.77
C ASP A 111 -17.08 -1.87 6.03
N VAL A 112 -17.76 -2.96 5.74
CA VAL A 112 -17.16 -4.12 5.05
C VAL A 112 -17.06 -3.92 3.53
N GLY A 113 -17.38 -2.73 3.06
CA GLY A 113 -17.19 -2.31 1.68
C GLY A 113 -17.78 -3.26 0.65
N ALA A 114 -17.05 -3.45 -0.44
CA ALA A 114 -17.46 -4.34 -1.52
C ALA A 114 -17.56 -5.80 -1.07
N LEU A 115 -16.71 -6.27 -0.12
CA LEU A 115 -16.70 -7.67 0.29
C LEU A 115 -17.97 -8.07 1.05
N GLY A 116 -18.50 -7.19 1.90
CA GLY A 116 -19.78 -7.42 2.57
C GLY A 116 -20.96 -7.42 1.60
N ALA A 117 -20.97 -6.48 0.65
CA ALA A 117 -22.05 -6.32 -0.32
C ALA A 117 -22.21 -7.51 -1.28
N VAL A 118 -21.20 -8.36 -1.43
CA VAL A 118 -21.28 -9.54 -2.30
C VAL A 118 -21.82 -10.78 -1.59
N ILE A 119 -21.84 -10.83 -0.25
CA ILE A 119 -22.21 -12.04 0.51
C ILE A 119 -23.61 -12.53 0.11
N ASP A 120 -24.60 -11.67 0.09
CA ASP A 120 -25.99 -12.04 -0.23
C ASP A 120 -26.17 -12.37 -1.73
N ARG A 121 -25.24 -11.96 -2.58
CA ARG A 121 -25.26 -12.25 -4.02
C ARG A 121 -24.68 -13.64 -4.36
N LEU A 122 -23.86 -14.20 -3.48
CA LEU A 122 -23.24 -15.51 -3.71
C LEU A 122 -24.30 -16.63 -3.65
N PRO A 123 -24.39 -17.50 -4.65
CA PRO A 123 -25.40 -18.57 -4.66
C PRO A 123 -25.08 -19.71 -3.67
N ASP A 124 -23.79 -20.04 -3.46
CA ASP A 124 -23.36 -21.12 -2.59
C ASP A 124 -23.36 -20.70 -1.11
N PRO A 125 -24.15 -21.37 -0.23
CA PRO A 125 -24.18 -21.09 1.20
C PRO A 125 -22.82 -21.26 1.90
N ASP A 126 -21.99 -22.21 1.44
CA ASP A 126 -20.67 -22.45 2.03
C ASP A 126 -19.71 -21.32 1.67
N GLN A 127 -19.77 -20.82 0.44
CA GLN A 127 -19.02 -19.65 0.02
C GLN A 127 -19.45 -18.40 0.81
N ARG A 128 -20.76 -18.19 1.00
CA ARG A 128 -21.27 -17.11 1.85
C ARG A 128 -20.69 -17.17 3.27
N ARG A 129 -20.73 -18.35 3.91
CA ARG A 129 -20.17 -18.52 5.26
C ARG A 129 -18.67 -18.22 5.32
N ARG A 130 -17.90 -18.68 4.33
CA ARG A 130 -16.45 -18.40 4.26
C ARG A 130 -16.17 -16.91 4.10
N VAL A 131 -16.89 -16.21 3.23
CA VAL A 131 -16.72 -14.78 3.03
C VAL A 131 -17.14 -13.99 4.27
N ALA A 132 -18.27 -14.34 4.91
CA ALA A 132 -18.72 -13.72 6.16
C ALA A 132 -17.69 -13.87 7.30
N ALA A 133 -17.13 -15.08 7.48
CA ALA A 133 -16.10 -15.30 8.47
C ALA A 133 -14.82 -14.47 8.20
N ARG A 134 -14.46 -14.30 6.93
CA ARG A 134 -13.34 -13.46 6.53
C ARG A 134 -13.60 -11.98 6.81
N VAL A 135 -14.83 -11.51 6.57
CA VAL A 135 -15.27 -10.15 6.88
C VAL A 135 -15.13 -9.89 8.38
N GLU A 136 -15.69 -10.77 9.24
CA GLU A 136 -15.60 -10.63 10.69
C GLU A 136 -14.15 -10.59 11.18
N ALA A 137 -13.32 -11.52 10.72
CA ALA A 137 -11.90 -11.56 11.07
C ALA A 137 -11.16 -10.29 10.63
N GLY A 138 -11.48 -9.76 9.45
CA GLY A 138 -10.94 -8.51 8.93
C GLY A 138 -11.31 -7.31 9.79
N GLN A 139 -12.59 -7.18 10.18
CA GLN A 139 -13.06 -6.12 11.06
C GLN A 139 -12.37 -6.14 12.42
N VAL A 140 -12.25 -7.32 13.05
CA VAL A 140 -11.53 -7.47 14.33
C VAL A 140 -10.08 -7.04 14.18
N THR A 141 -9.40 -7.49 13.11
CA THR A 141 -8.00 -7.16 12.84
C THR A 141 -7.80 -5.66 12.70
N ILE A 142 -8.66 -4.97 11.96
CA ILE A 142 -8.58 -3.53 11.75
C ILE A 142 -8.85 -2.77 13.04
N VAL A 143 -9.92 -3.08 13.76
CA VAL A 143 -10.23 -2.40 15.02
C VAL A 143 -9.14 -2.61 16.06
N ALA A 144 -8.63 -3.83 16.20
CA ALA A 144 -7.50 -4.12 17.08
C ALA A 144 -6.26 -3.29 16.71
N GLY A 145 -5.93 -3.21 15.42
CA GLY A 145 -4.83 -2.37 14.93
C GLY A 145 -5.02 -0.87 15.22
N LEU A 146 -6.23 -0.35 15.05
CA LEU A 146 -6.56 1.05 15.41
C LEU A 146 -6.42 1.29 16.92
N ILE A 147 -6.86 0.34 17.76
CA ILE A 147 -6.70 0.41 19.22
C ILE A 147 -5.20 0.42 19.58
N GLU A 148 -4.41 -0.45 18.97
CA GLU A 148 -2.96 -0.51 19.18
C GLU A 148 -2.26 0.80 18.79
N LEU A 149 -2.66 1.43 17.69
CA LEU A 149 -2.16 2.74 17.27
C LEU A 149 -2.42 3.84 18.30
N VAL A 150 -3.64 3.90 18.84
CA VAL A 150 -4.01 4.89 19.86
C VAL A 150 -3.29 4.60 21.16
N ARG A 151 -3.30 3.33 21.59
CA ARG A 151 -2.75 2.88 22.88
C ARG A 151 -1.21 2.91 22.89
N GLY A 152 -0.57 2.64 21.75
CA GLY A 152 0.88 2.46 21.65
C GLY A 152 1.37 1.10 22.15
N SER A 153 0.47 0.12 22.32
CA SER A 153 0.77 -1.24 22.76
C SER A 153 -0.25 -2.23 22.22
N ARG A 154 0.10 -3.52 22.22
CA ARG A 154 -0.81 -4.60 21.74
C ARG A 154 -2.09 -4.67 22.54
N VAL A 155 -3.17 -5.07 21.87
CA VAL A 155 -4.40 -5.53 22.53
C VAL A 155 -4.15 -6.87 23.22
N ALA A 156 -4.86 -7.14 24.31
CA ALA A 156 -4.82 -8.45 24.96
C ALA A 156 -5.73 -9.44 24.21
N ASP A 157 -5.42 -10.73 24.32
CA ASP A 157 -6.13 -11.79 23.61
C ASP A 157 -7.64 -11.77 23.89
N TYR A 158 -8.03 -11.57 25.15
CA TYR A 158 -9.43 -11.48 25.55
C TYR A 158 -10.12 -10.22 24.96
N GLU A 159 -9.39 -9.13 24.75
CA GLU A 159 -9.94 -7.92 24.13
C GLU A 159 -10.32 -8.17 22.66
N GLU A 160 -9.53 -8.95 21.90
CA GLU A 160 -9.89 -9.35 20.53
C GLU A 160 -11.16 -10.24 20.52
N VAL A 161 -11.30 -11.15 21.50
CA VAL A 161 -12.51 -11.96 21.68
C VAL A 161 -13.74 -11.08 21.96
N LEU A 162 -13.59 -10.06 22.83
CA LEU A 162 -14.67 -9.10 23.11
C LEU A 162 -15.04 -8.25 21.89
N LEU A 163 -14.06 -7.83 21.08
CA LEU A 163 -14.33 -7.12 19.83
C LEU A 163 -15.13 -8.00 18.86
N ALA A 164 -14.72 -9.26 18.68
CA ALA A 164 -15.44 -10.21 17.83
C ALA A 164 -16.87 -10.47 18.33
N ALA A 165 -17.05 -10.62 19.64
CA ALA A 165 -18.37 -10.82 20.24
C ALA A 165 -19.26 -9.59 20.06
N GLY A 166 -18.73 -8.39 20.32
CA GLY A 166 -19.46 -7.13 20.14
C GLY A 166 -19.88 -6.91 18.67
N LEU A 167 -19.00 -7.21 17.72
CA LEU A 167 -19.36 -7.15 16.30
C LEU A 167 -20.47 -8.14 15.93
N ARG A 168 -20.40 -9.38 16.42
CA ARG A 168 -21.47 -10.38 16.21
C ARG A 168 -22.79 -9.95 16.81
N GLU A 169 -22.78 -9.29 17.98
CA GLU A 169 -23.98 -8.75 18.60
C GLU A 169 -24.59 -7.66 17.73
N LEU A 170 -23.81 -6.73 17.18
CA LEU A 170 -24.27 -5.67 16.29
C LEU A 170 -24.91 -6.20 15.00
N TYR A 171 -24.33 -7.23 14.39
CA TYR A 171 -24.87 -7.87 13.18
C TYR A 171 -25.92 -8.96 13.46
N SER A 172 -26.26 -9.20 14.73
CA SER A 172 -27.37 -10.09 15.09
C SER A 172 -28.72 -9.48 14.74
N PRO A 173 -29.77 -10.27 14.64
CA PRO A 173 -31.14 -9.74 14.40
C PRO A 173 -31.57 -8.68 15.42
N GLY A 174 -31.08 -8.75 16.65
CA GLY A 174 -31.34 -7.78 17.71
C GLY A 174 -30.51 -6.48 17.60
N GLY A 175 -29.34 -6.54 17.00
CA GLY A 175 -28.45 -5.39 16.81
C GLY A 175 -28.87 -4.45 15.70
N GLY A 176 -29.57 -4.98 14.70
CA GLY A 176 -30.21 -4.21 13.64
C GLY A 176 -29.27 -3.61 12.59
N PHE A 177 -27.99 -3.99 12.54
CA PHE A 177 -27.04 -3.61 11.49
C PHE A 177 -26.96 -4.68 10.40
N THR A 178 -26.56 -4.27 9.21
CA THR A 178 -26.37 -5.14 8.04
C THR A 178 -25.07 -4.75 7.34
N TYR A 179 -24.62 -5.55 6.39
CA TYR A 179 -23.45 -5.19 5.58
C TYR A 179 -23.64 -3.93 4.72
N GLU A 180 -24.90 -3.57 4.42
CA GLU A 180 -25.21 -2.31 3.72
C GLU A 180 -25.29 -1.11 4.69
N ARG A 181 -25.73 -1.37 5.92
CA ARG A 181 -25.82 -0.41 7.00
C ARG A 181 -24.87 -0.82 8.14
N ALA A 182 -23.59 -0.59 7.93
CA ALA A 182 -22.56 -0.95 8.88
C ALA A 182 -22.68 -0.15 10.18
N PRO A 183 -22.35 -0.76 11.35
CA PRO A 183 -22.22 -0.04 12.61
C PRO A 183 -21.05 0.94 12.56
N LEU A 184 -21.05 1.92 13.44
CA LEU A 184 -19.92 2.82 13.69
C LEU A 184 -19.09 2.34 14.90
N LEU A 185 -17.92 2.90 15.07
CA LEU A 185 -17.10 2.63 16.26
C LEU A 185 -17.81 3.03 17.58
N SER A 186 -18.68 4.04 17.55
CA SER A 186 -19.55 4.42 18.66
C SER A 186 -20.52 3.31 19.07
N ASP A 187 -21.09 2.60 18.06
CA ASP A 187 -22.04 1.50 18.35
C ASP A 187 -21.30 0.32 18.99
N LEU A 188 -20.08 0.01 18.51
CA LEU A 188 -19.24 -1.00 19.12
C LEU A 188 -18.83 -0.61 20.57
N LEU A 189 -18.48 0.66 20.80
CA LEU A 189 -18.19 1.17 22.13
C LEU A 189 -19.40 1.05 23.05
N GLU A 190 -20.62 1.29 22.56
CA GLU A 190 -21.86 1.16 23.33
C GLU A 190 -22.08 -0.30 23.76
N VAL A 191 -21.99 -1.25 22.82
CA VAL A 191 -22.14 -2.69 23.09
C VAL A 191 -21.10 -3.17 24.12
N ILE A 192 -19.82 -2.86 23.92
CA ILE A 192 -18.75 -3.23 24.88
C ILE A 192 -18.97 -2.56 26.26
N SER A 193 -19.51 -1.34 26.28
CA SER A 193 -19.79 -0.63 27.55
C SER A 193 -21.00 -1.17 28.27
N GLY A 194 -21.99 -1.68 27.53
CA GLY A 194 -23.22 -2.30 28.08
C GLY A 194 -22.95 -3.62 28.80
N GLY A 195 -21.94 -4.39 28.36
CA GLY A 195 -21.52 -5.61 29.05
C GLY A 195 -22.63 -6.66 29.16
N GLY A 196 -23.24 -7.02 28.00
CA GLY A 196 -24.21 -8.11 27.93
C GLY A 196 -23.67 -9.42 28.52
N GLN A 197 -24.54 -10.37 28.88
CA GLN A 197 -24.12 -11.63 29.54
C GLN A 197 -23.01 -12.33 28.78
N GLN A 198 -23.13 -12.45 27.46
CA GLN A 198 -22.14 -13.11 26.62
C GLN A 198 -20.76 -12.42 26.67
N LEU A 199 -20.74 -11.08 26.75
CA LEU A 199 -19.49 -10.32 26.87
C LEU A 199 -18.84 -10.53 28.24
N ARG A 200 -19.64 -10.63 29.31
CA ARG A 200 -19.14 -10.95 30.66
C ARG A 200 -18.57 -12.36 30.72
N ASP A 201 -19.25 -13.32 30.11
CA ASP A 201 -18.78 -14.71 30.05
C ASP A 201 -17.43 -14.81 29.32
N PHE A 202 -17.25 -14.07 28.21
CA PHE A 202 -15.96 -14.02 27.49
C PHE A 202 -14.86 -13.25 28.22
N ALA A 203 -15.22 -12.32 29.08
CA ALA A 203 -14.28 -11.61 29.93
C ALA A 203 -13.94 -12.40 31.21
N GLU A 204 -14.61 -13.56 31.44
CA GLU A 204 -14.53 -14.34 32.69
C GLU A 204 -14.85 -13.53 33.92
N GLU A 205 -15.88 -12.64 33.82
CA GLU A 205 -16.28 -11.74 34.88
C GLU A 205 -17.74 -11.98 35.35
N ASP A 206 -17.92 -12.20 36.62
CA ASP A 206 -19.21 -12.64 37.20
C ASP A 206 -20.24 -11.50 37.32
N ASP A 207 -19.76 -10.26 37.48
CA ASP A 207 -20.63 -9.10 37.72
C ASP A 207 -20.25 -7.88 36.84
N GLU A 208 -21.16 -6.89 36.81
CA GLU A 208 -20.96 -5.67 36.01
C GLU A 208 -19.74 -4.85 36.49
N THR A 209 -19.46 -4.82 37.80
CA THR A 209 -18.37 -4.02 38.36
C THR A 209 -17.01 -4.56 37.95
N SER A 210 -16.82 -5.87 38.06
CA SER A 210 -15.61 -6.56 37.67
C SER A 210 -15.40 -6.47 36.15
N TYR A 211 -16.46 -6.68 35.33
CA TYR A 211 -16.44 -6.50 33.91
C TYR A 211 -16.02 -5.07 33.50
N ARG A 212 -16.60 -4.07 34.13
CA ARG A 212 -16.26 -2.66 33.88
C ARG A 212 -14.81 -2.34 34.26
N ALA A 213 -14.26 -2.99 35.25
CA ALA A 213 -12.85 -2.85 35.60
C ALA A 213 -11.94 -3.50 34.55
N ALA A 214 -12.22 -4.74 34.18
CA ALA A 214 -11.45 -5.50 33.17
C ALA A 214 -11.46 -4.83 31.78
N THR A 215 -12.62 -4.34 31.32
CA THR A 215 -12.76 -3.73 30.00
C THR A 215 -12.39 -2.25 29.94
N LYS A 216 -11.98 -1.64 31.07
CA LYS A 216 -11.64 -0.21 31.10
C LYS A 216 -10.56 0.22 30.10
N PRO A 217 -9.46 -0.54 29.89
CA PRO A 217 -8.46 -0.19 28.86
C PRO A 217 -9.05 -0.19 27.45
N LEU A 218 -9.82 -1.21 27.09
CA LEU A 218 -10.47 -1.35 25.79
C LEU A 218 -11.44 -0.19 25.51
N ARG A 219 -12.33 0.10 26.47
CA ARG A 219 -13.31 1.20 26.37
C ARG A 219 -12.65 2.58 26.25
N ARG A 220 -11.52 2.81 26.92
CA ARG A 220 -10.75 4.05 26.79
C ARG A 220 -10.16 4.19 25.38
N SER A 221 -9.62 3.12 24.84
CA SER A 221 -9.05 3.13 23.48
C SER A 221 -10.13 3.33 22.43
N LEU A 222 -11.26 2.62 22.52
CA LEU A 222 -12.41 2.83 21.64
C LEU A 222 -12.95 4.27 21.71
N ARG A 223 -13.06 4.83 22.92
CA ARG A 223 -13.49 6.23 23.11
C ARG A 223 -12.53 7.22 22.46
N ALA A 224 -11.22 6.98 22.51
CA ALA A 224 -10.26 7.83 21.85
C ALA A 224 -10.37 7.76 20.31
N LEU A 225 -10.80 6.61 19.76
CA LEU A 225 -11.11 6.46 18.32
C LEU A 225 -12.41 7.16 17.95
N VAL A 226 -13.38 7.26 18.85
CA VAL A 226 -14.70 7.86 18.60
C VAL A 226 -14.67 9.38 18.76
N GLU A 227 -14.07 9.89 19.83
CA GLU A 227 -14.16 11.30 20.23
C GLU A 227 -12.93 12.14 19.83
N GLY A 228 -11.80 11.50 19.53
CA GLY A 228 -10.54 12.17 19.19
C GLY A 228 -10.44 12.56 17.71
N PRO A 229 -9.23 12.94 17.25
CA PRO A 229 -8.97 13.25 15.83
C PRO A 229 -9.35 12.11 14.89
N PHE A 230 -9.24 10.87 15.34
CA PHE A 230 -9.65 9.68 14.60
C PHE A 230 -11.15 9.67 14.32
N GLY A 231 -11.99 10.12 15.26
CA GLY A 231 -13.45 10.12 15.11
C GLY A 231 -13.94 10.99 13.95
N ALA A 232 -13.23 12.06 13.63
CA ALA A 232 -13.55 12.92 12.49
C ALA A 232 -13.47 12.18 11.16
N VAL A 233 -12.62 11.14 11.05
CA VAL A 233 -12.43 10.34 9.83
C VAL A 233 -13.15 9.00 9.93
N PHE A 234 -13.13 8.33 11.09
CA PHE A 234 -13.55 6.94 11.23
C PHE A 234 -14.93 6.72 11.86
N ASN A 235 -15.42 7.65 12.68
CA ASN A 235 -16.71 7.49 13.36
C ASN A 235 -17.87 8.14 12.59
N ARG A 236 -17.89 7.90 11.26
CA ARG A 236 -18.94 8.34 10.32
C ARG A 236 -19.13 7.28 9.26
N PRO A 237 -20.28 7.21 8.58
CA PRO A 237 -20.45 6.33 7.43
C PRO A 237 -19.39 6.63 6.36
N THR A 238 -18.94 5.60 5.65
CA THR A 238 -18.03 5.75 4.49
C THR A 238 -18.68 6.66 3.44
N THR A 239 -18.00 7.71 3.06
CA THR A 239 -18.55 8.75 2.17
C THR A 239 -18.65 8.25 0.73
N VAL A 240 -17.59 7.57 0.25
CA VAL A 240 -17.48 7.08 -1.13
C VAL A 240 -16.87 5.68 -1.10
N ARG A 241 -17.53 4.72 -1.74
CA ARG A 241 -17.03 3.36 -1.89
C ARG A 241 -16.15 3.23 -3.13
N LEU A 242 -15.24 2.25 -3.10
CA LEU A 242 -14.38 1.93 -4.24
C LEU A 242 -15.21 1.43 -5.43
N ASP A 243 -15.02 2.07 -6.59
CA ASP A 243 -15.60 1.61 -7.86
C ASP A 243 -14.64 0.64 -8.55
N LEU A 244 -14.95 -0.65 -8.45
CA LEU A 244 -14.15 -1.71 -9.09
C LEU A 244 -14.31 -1.76 -10.62
N GLU A 245 -15.29 -1.07 -11.19
CA GLU A 245 -15.42 -0.96 -12.64
C GLU A 245 -14.52 0.15 -13.22
N ALA A 246 -14.06 1.08 -12.38
CA ALA A 246 -13.08 2.08 -12.80
C ALA A 246 -11.74 1.42 -13.16
N PRO A 247 -11.03 1.92 -14.19
CA PRO A 247 -9.73 1.38 -14.60
C PRO A 247 -8.65 1.57 -13.52
N ALA A 248 -8.79 2.62 -12.71
CA ALA A 248 -7.93 2.87 -11.56
C ALA A 248 -8.69 3.60 -10.46
N VAL A 249 -8.30 3.37 -9.21
CA VAL A 249 -8.83 4.11 -8.05
C VAL A 249 -7.65 4.70 -7.27
N CYS A 250 -7.75 5.97 -6.88
CA CYS A 250 -6.80 6.64 -6.00
C CYS A 250 -7.51 7.12 -4.74
N VAL A 251 -7.04 6.70 -3.59
CA VAL A 251 -7.47 7.26 -2.30
C VAL A 251 -6.43 8.30 -1.87
N ASP A 252 -6.79 9.56 -2.03
CA ASP A 252 -5.95 10.72 -1.70
C ASP A 252 -6.10 11.05 -0.22
N VAL A 253 -5.03 10.88 0.54
CA VAL A 253 -4.94 11.16 1.97
C VAL A 253 -4.04 12.38 2.28
N SER A 254 -3.62 13.12 1.27
CA SER A 254 -2.71 14.27 1.39
C SER A 254 -3.27 15.43 2.23
N ARG A 255 -4.57 15.38 2.53
CA ARG A 255 -5.26 16.34 3.41
C ARG A 255 -5.02 16.08 4.90
N ILE A 256 -4.46 14.93 5.26
CA ILE A 256 -4.06 14.63 6.63
C ILE A 256 -2.69 15.25 6.86
N PRO A 257 -2.54 16.12 7.89
CA PRO A 257 -1.26 16.73 8.18
C PRO A 257 -0.16 15.68 8.43
N GLU A 258 1.03 15.89 7.87
CA GLU A 258 2.16 14.96 8.05
C GLU A 258 2.56 14.77 9.54
N GLY A 259 2.29 15.76 10.39
CA GLY A 259 2.52 15.68 11.84
C GLY A 259 1.59 14.70 12.57
N ASP A 260 0.42 14.38 11.99
CA ASP A 260 -0.54 13.42 12.54
C ASP A 260 -0.18 11.98 12.16
N THR A 261 1.04 11.55 12.49
CA THR A 261 1.62 10.27 12.06
C THR A 261 0.75 9.06 12.40
N LYS A 262 0.13 9.04 13.59
CA LYS A 262 -0.76 7.95 14.00
C LYS A 262 -2.05 7.90 13.18
N LEU A 263 -2.67 9.06 12.94
CA LEU A 263 -3.89 9.12 12.11
C LEU A 263 -3.59 8.73 10.68
N LEU A 264 -2.48 9.23 10.12
CA LEU A 264 -2.06 8.86 8.76
C LEU A 264 -1.82 7.35 8.63
N ALA A 265 -1.10 6.74 9.58
CA ALA A 265 -0.90 5.29 9.61
C ALA A 265 -2.21 4.51 9.72
N ALA A 266 -3.14 4.98 10.57
CA ALA A 266 -4.46 4.40 10.71
C ALA A 266 -5.25 4.45 9.40
N VAL A 267 -5.29 5.60 8.73
CA VAL A 267 -6.00 5.76 7.46
C VAL A 267 -5.39 4.89 6.37
N LEU A 268 -4.06 4.85 6.24
CA LEU A 268 -3.37 3.97 5.28
C LEU A 268 -3.75 2.50 5.51
N MET A 269 -3.73 2.04 6.77
CA MET A 269 -4.07 0.66 7.12
C MET A 269 -5.53 0.32 6.74
N VAL A 270 -6.49 1.21 7.01
CA VAL A 270 -7.90 1.00 6.66
C VAL A 270 -8.08 1.03 5.14
N CYS A 271 -7.44 1.96 4.43
CA CYS A 271 -7.46 2.00 2.97
C CYS A 271 -6.93 0.71 2.34
N TRP A 272 -5.80 0.19 2.83
CA TRP A 272 -5.25 -1.08 2.33
C TRP A 272 -6.18 -2.26 2.58
N SER A 273 -6.80 -2.31 3.77
CA SER A 273 -7.77 -3.34 4.10
C SER A 273 -9.00 -3.30 3.18
N ASP A 274 -9.53 -2.09 2.93
CA ASP A 274 -10.67 -1.89 2.04
C ASP A 274 -10.32 -2.26 0.59
N GLY A 275 -9.15 -1.85 0.10
CA GLY A 275 -8.66 -2.23 -1.22
C GLY A 275 -8.52 -3.74 -1.40
N PHE A 276 -7.92 -4.45 -0.44
CA PHE A 276 -7.82 -5.91 -0.48
C PHE A 276 -9.19 -6.57 -0.34
N GLY A 277 -10.11 -6.02 0.45
CA GLY A 277 -11.50 -6.46 0.53
C GLY A 277 -12.22 -6.34 -0.81
N ALA A 278 -12.02 -5.22 -1.49
CA ALA A 278 -12.59 -4.95 -2.80
C ALA A 278 -12.11 -5.95 -3.87
N VAL A 279 -10.79 -6.24 -3.92
CA VAL A 279 -10.24 -7.26 -4.81
C VAL A 279 -10.82 -8.65 -4.48
N ALA A 280 -10.91 -9.00 -3.20
CA ALA A 280 -11.49 -10.27 -2.78
C ALA A 280 -12.98 -10.40 -3.17
N ALA A 281 -13.74 -9.30 -3.11
CA ALA A 281 -15.12 -9.25 -3.57
C ALA A 281 -15.25 -9.51 -5.08
N ALA A 282 -14.39 -8.88 -5.88
CA ALA A 282 -14.38 -9.07 -7.34
C ALA A 282 -14.09 -10.54 -7.70
N HIS A 283 -13.10 -11.17 -7.04
CA HIS A 283 -12.81 -12.58 -7.26
C HIS A 283 -13.92 -13.50 -6.78
N ALA A 284 -14.54 -13.23 -5.62
CA ALA A 284 -15.67 -14.03 -5.13
C ALA A 284 -16.84 -14.02 -6.11
N LEU A 285 -17.14 -12.88 -6.75
CA LEU A 285 -18.16 -12.79 -7.78
C LEU A 285 -17.75 -13.53 -9.07
N ALA A 286 -16.50 -13.43 -9.47
CA ALA A 286 -16.00 -14.10 -10.66
C ALA A 286 -16.00 -15.62 -10.49
N ASP A 287 -15.56 -16.13 -9.33
CA ASP A 287 -15.58 -17.55 -8.98
C ASP A 287 -17.01 -18.12 -8.92
N ALA A 288 -17.97 -17.29 -8.53
CA ALA A 288 -19.40 -17.62 -8.56
C ALA A 288 -20.05 -17.50 -9.97
N GLY A 289 -19.29 -17.11 -11.00
CA GLY A 289 -19.82 -16.90 -12.36
C GLY A 289 -20.69 -15.65 -12.51
N LEU A 290 -20.68 -14.74 -11.53
CA LEU A 290 -21.49 -13.51 -11.50
C LEU A 290 -20.77 -12.29 -12.10
N ALA A 291 -19.46 -12.38 -12.33
CA ALA A 291 -18.64 -11.37 -12.96
C ALA A 291 -17.52 -12.02 -13.77
N ARG A 292 -16.84 -11.24 -14.62
CA ARG A 292 -15.64 -11.69 -15.32
C ARG A 292 -14.42 -11.67 -14.37
N HIS A 293 -13.49 -12.61 -14.57
CA HIS A 293 -12.19 -12.53 -13.90
C HIS A 293 -11.42 -11.29 -14.36
N ARG A 294 -10.79 -10.62 -13.40
CA ARG A 294 -9.94 -9.44 -13.62
C ARG A 294 -8.62 -9.60 -12.89
N THR A 295 -7.60 -8.95 -13.37
CA THR A 295 -6.34 -8.77 -12.65
C THR A 295 -6.32 -7.40 -11.98
N PHE A 296 -5.72 -7.36 -10.80
CA PHE A 296 -5.61 -6.16 -9.99
C PHE A 296 -4.15 -5.89 -9.65
N GLU A 297 -3.80 -4.62 -9.58
CA GLU A 297 -2.52 -4.18 -9.03
C GLU A 297 -2.77 -3.17 -7.90
N VAL A 298 -2.21 -3.45 -6.73
CA VAL A 298 -2.36 -2.60 -5.54
C VAL A 298 -1.03 -1.90 -5.27
N VAL A 299 -1.07 -0.58 -5.23
CA VAL A 299 0.07 0.27 -4.87
C VAL A 299 -0.05 0.66 -3.40
N MET A 300 0.95 0.25 -2.61
CA MET A 300 1.12 0.63 -1.21
C MET A 300 2.33 1.55 -1.10
N ASP A 301 2.09 2.84 -1.29
CA ASP A 301 3.13 3.85 -1.17
C ASP A 301 3.44 4.17 0.30
N GLU A 302 4.67 4.57 0.58
CA GLU A 302 5.13 5.03 1.90
C GLU A 302 4.85 4.01 3.04
N ILE A 303 5.01 2.69 2.77
CA ILE A 303 4.71 1.61 3.73
C ILE A 303 5.42 1.82 5.08
N TRP A 304 6.59 2.44 5.08
CA TRP A 304 7.37 2.74 6.27
C TRP A 304 6.62 3.67 7.26
N ARG A 305 5.68 4.50 6.77
CA ARG A 305 4.88 5.39 7.63
C ARG A 305 3.98 4.62 8.59
N VAL A 306 3.48 3.48 8.16
CA VAL A 306 2.69 2.59 9.02
C VAL A 306 3.58 1.75 9.93
N LEU A 307 4.63 1.19 9.35
CA LEU A 307 5.57 0.35 10.09
C LEU A 307 6.28 1.15 11.21
N GLY A 308 6.68 2.40 10.93
CA GLY A 308 7.42 3.26 11.85
C GLY A 308 6.66 3.75 13.08
N VAL A 309 5.35 3.47 13.20
CA VAL A 309 4.58 3.85 14.40
C VAL A 309 4.87 2.93 15.58
N GLY A 310 5.28 1.69 15.34
CA GLY A 310 5.66 0.77 16.40
C GLY A 310 5.69 -0.70 15.95
N ASP A 311 6.39 -1.50 16.71
CA ASP A 311 6.62 -2.93 16.45
C ASP A 311 5.34 -3.74 16.21
N PHE A 312 4.25 -3.38 16.90
CA PHE A 312 2.95 -4.04 16.75
C PHE A 312 2.34 -3.87 15.35
N MET A 313 2.66 -2.78 14.66
CA MET A 313 2.15 -2.53 13.31
C MET A 313 2.78 -3.45 12.26
N VAL A 314 4.00 -3.92 12.49
CA VAL A 314 4.67 -4.85 11.57
C VAL A 314 3.85 -6.13 11.40
N ASP A 315 3.32 -6.67 12.50
CA ASP A 315 2.48 -7.87 12.47
C ASP A 315 1.14 -7.62 11.75
N ARG A 316 0.54 -6.44 11.95
CA ARG A 316 -0.74 -6.07 11.30
C ARG A 316 -0.57 -5.90 9.80
N VAL A 317 0.47 -5.22 9.35
CA VAL A 317 0.77 -5.07 7.92
C VAL A 317 1.16 -6.42 7.30
N ASP A 318 1.91 -7.27 8.02
CA ASP A 318 2.24 -8.62 7.56
C ASP A 318 0.98 -9.45 7.33
N ALA A 319 0.04 -9.43 8.28
CA ALA A 319 -1.24 -10.13 8.13
C ALA A 319 -2.04 -9.64 6.91
N LEU A 320 -2.14 -8.32 6.71
CA LEU A 320 -2.81 -7.73 5.55
C LEU A 320 -2.15 -8.13 4.23
N THR A 321 -0.82 -8.05 4.14
CA THR A 321 -0.09 -8.34 2.91
C THR A 321 -0.02 -9.84 2.58
N ARG A 322 -0.14 -10.74 3.56
CA ARG A 322 -0.22 -12.19 3.28
C ARG A 322 -1.50 -12.59 2.55
N LEU A 323 -2.57 -11.83 2.70
CA LEU A 323 -3.84 -12.11 2.04
C LEU A 323 -3.78 -11.92 0.51
N HIS A 324 -2.92 -11.00 0.00
CA HIS A 324 -2.83 -10.70 -1.44
C HIS A 324 -2.51 -11.93 -2.32
N ARG A 325 -1.67 -12.86 -1.84
CA ARG A 325 -1.36 -14.10 -2.58
C ARG A 325 -2.60 -14.96 -2.83
N GLN A 326 -3.53 -14.98 -1.88
CA GLN A 326 -4.77 -15.75 -1.99
C GLN A 326 -5.80 -15.06 -2.88
N ILE A 327 -5.71 -13.74 -2.98
CA ILE A 327 -6.65 -12.94 -3.78
C ILE A 327 -6.16 -12.65 -5.20
N GLY A 328 -4.96 -13.12 -5.61
CA GLY A 328 -4.50 -12.99 -7.00
C GLY A 328 -4.28 -11.55 -7.46
N ALA A 329 -3.82 -10.66 -6.57
CA ALA A 329 -3.47 -9.29 -6.90
C ALA A 329 -1.95 -9.10 -7.00
N GLY A 330 -1.50 -8.29 -7.95
CA GLY A 330 -0.16 -7.73 -7.96
C GLY A 330 0.00 -6.70 -6.84
N LEU A 331 1.19 -6.61 -6.28
CA LEU A 331 1.49 -5.68 -5.19
C LEU A 331 2.77 -4.91 -5.48
N ILE A 332 2.67 -3.59 -5.51
CA ILE A 332 3.81 -2.68 -5.56
C ILE A 332 3.93 -1.99 -4.20
N MET A 333 5.01 -2.27 -3.50
CA MET A 333 5.37 -1.59 -2.25
C MET A 333 6.54 -0.66 -2.51
N CYS A 334 6.60 0.46 -1.80
CA CYS A 334 7.77 1.33 -1.89
C CYS A 334 8.19 1.94 -0.55
N SER A 335 9.50 2.20 -0.46
CA SER A 335 10.15 2.87 0.66
C SER A 335 11.34 3.69 0.17
N HIS A 336 11.87 4.54 1.04
CA HIS A 336 13.06 5.34 0.71
C HIS A 336 14.36 4.60 1.00
N THR A 337 14.43 3.91 2.13
CA THR A 337 15.62 3.20 2.59
C THR A 337 15.24 1.89 3.28
N ILE A 338 16.16 0.92 3.34
CA ILE A 338 16.01 -0.26 4.20
C ILE A 338 16.13 0.15 5.68
N LYS A 339 16.88 1.24 5.96
CA LYS A 339 16.96 1.79 7.30
C LYS A 339 15.59 2.12 7.87
N ASP A 340 14.67 2.64 7.07
CA ASP A 340 13.29 2.93 7.47
C ASP A 340 12.53 1.65 7.86
N LEU A 341 12.90 0.51 7.24
CA LEU A 341 12.34 -0.81 7.55
C LEU A 341 13.07 -1.52 8.71
N SER A 342 14.16 -0.98 9.22
CA SER A 342 14.96 -1.57 10.30
C SER A 342 15.00 -0.72 11.56
N ALA A 343 14.30 0.41 11.59
CA ALA A 343 14.24 1.33 12.74
C ALA A 343 13.22 0.91 13.81
N PHE A 344 13.28 -0.36 14.26
CA PHE A 344 12.38 -0.92 15.27
C PHE A 344 13.14 -1.28 16.55
N ASP A 345 12.42 -1.31 17.67
CA ASP A 345 13.01 -1.59 18.99
C ASP A 345 13.40 -3.06 19.15
N SER A 346 12.65 -3.99 18.54
CA SER A 346 12.94 -5.42 18.66
C SER A 346 13.59 -6.02 17.40
N PRO A 347 14.61 -6.90 17.55
CA PRO A 347 15.20 -7.62 16.43
C PRO A 347 14.18 -8.45 15.63
N ALA A 348 13.15 -8.97 16.29
CA ALA A 348 12.09 -9.74 15.63
C ALA A 348 11.25 -8.87 14.69
N SER A 349 10.90 -7.66 15.10
CA SER A 349 10.17 -6.70 14.25
C SER A 349 11.03 -6.19 13.11
N GLN A 350 12.32 -5.94 13.35
CA GLN A 350 13.28 -5.61 12.29
C GLN A 350 13.34 -6.70 11.23
N ALA A 351 13.51 -7.97 11.63
CA ALA A 351 13.56 -9.11 10.71
C ALA A 351 12.26 -9.25 9.91
N LYS A 352 11.08 -9.05 10.54
CA LYS A 352 9.80 -9.08 9.84
C LYS A 352 9.64 -7.94 8.84
N ALA A 353 10.04 -6.72 9.20
CA ALA A 353 9.95 -5.57 8.32
C ALA A 353 10.89 -5.69 7.12
N VAL A 354 12.14 -6.12 7.32
CA VAL A 354 13.06 -6.47 6.23
C VAL A 354 12.48 -7.62 5.39
N GLY A 355 11.76 -8.55 6.02
CA GLY A 355 11.06 -9.64 5.35
C GLY A 355 10.03 -9.20 4.30
N PHE A 356 9.48 -7.98 4.36
CA PHE A 356 8.65 -7.44 3.26
C PHE A 356 9.47 -7.26 1.99
N PHE A 357 10.68 -6.70 2.14
CA PHE A 357 11.60 -6.52 1.03
C PHE A 357 12.13 -7.86 0.50
N GLU A 358 12.49 -8.80 1.37
CA GLU A 358 12.99 -10.12 0.99
C GLU A 358 11.94 -10.94 0.23
N ARG A 359 10.67 -10.90 0.68
CA ARG A 359 9.56 -11.61 0.05
C ARG A 359 9.13 -11.05 -1.31
N ALA A 360 9.43 -9.79 -1.60
CA ALA A 360 9.22 -9.24 -2.91
C ALA A 360 10.08 -9.99 -3.93
N ARG A 361 9.45 -10.64 -4.90
CA ARG A 361 10.15 -11.44 -5.89
C ARG A 361 10.76 -10.61 -7.01
N ALA A 362 10.33 -9.36 -7.15
CA ALA A 362 11.01 -8.35 -7.94
C ALA A 362 11.40 -7.17 -7.04
N LYS A 363 12.63 -6.72 -7.16
CA LYS A 363 13.16 -5.58 -6.43
C LYS A 363 13.66 -4.56 -7.44
N ILE A 364 13.20 -3.34 -7.34
CA ILE A 364 13.63 -2.23 -8.20
C ILE A 364 14.39 -1.25 -7.32
N ILE A 365 15.70 -1.19 -7.51
CA ILE A 365 16.61 -0.42 -6.70
C ILE A 365 17.07 0.78 -7.51
N GLY A 366 16.70 1.97 -7.08
CA GLY A 366 17.22 3.22 -7.62
C GLY A 366 18.49 3.67 -6.92
N PRO A 367 18.93 4.92 -7.12
CA PRO A 367 20.07 5.48 -6.43
C PRO A 367 19.94 5.39 -4.92
N VAL A 368 20.97 4.86 -4.25
CA VAL A 368 21.08 4.77 -2.78
C VAL A 368 22.46 5.18 -2.32
N GLY A 369 22.56 5.66 -1.09
CA GLY A 369 23.84 6.05 -0.49
C GLY A 369 24.71 4.83 -0.15
N PRO A 370 26.04 5.03 0.02
CA PRO A 370 26.97 3.95 0.36
C PRO A 370 26.59 3.17 1.63
N GLU A 371 26.07 3.85 2.64
CA GLU A 371 25.64 3.21 3.91
C GLU A 371 24.46 2.25 3.73
N GLU A 372 23.64 2.45 2.71
CA GLU A 372 22.49 1.62 2.41
C GLU A 372 22.90 0.34 1.65
N ILE A 373 24.04 0.37 0.94
CA ILE A 373 24.56 -0.77 0.17
C ILE A 373 24.83 -1.98 1.07
N ASP A 374 25.41 -1.80 2.26
CA ASP A 374 25.69 -2.91 3.16
C ASP A 374 24.42 -3.62 3.63
N ARG A 375 23.35 -2.84 3.86
CA ARG A 375 22.03 -3.39 4.20
C ARG A 375 21.39 -4.10 3.02
N LEU A 376 21.52 -3.54 1.82
CA LEU A 376 21.06 -4.16 0.58
C LEU A 376 21.78 -5.48 0.30
N ARG A 377 23.09 -5.56 0.54
CA ARG A 377 23.85 -6.82 0.40
C ARG A 377 23.29 -7.95 1.26
N ALA A 378 22.95 -7.62 2.50
CA ALA A 378 22.39 -8.62 3.43
C ALA A 378 21.00 -9.12 2.97
N ALA A 379 20.21 -8.26 2.33
CA ALA A 379 18.82 -8.54 1.98
C ALA A 379 18.62 -9.05 0.52
N VAL A 380 19.51 -8.75 -0.43
CA VAL A 380 19.31 -8.96 -1.89
C VAL A 380 20.59 -9.38 -2.59
N GLY A 381 21.56 -9.95 -2.18
CA GLY A 381 22.70 -10.43 -2.99
C GLY A 381 23.05 -9.54 -4.19
N ILE A 382 23.40 -8.29 -3.98
CA ILE A 382 23.86 -7.36 -5.02
C ILE A 382 25.32 -7.65 -5.34
N THR A 383 25.66 -7.78 -6.63
CA THR A 383 27.06 -7.97 -7.07
C THR A 383 27.87 -6.69 -6.88
N GLU A 384 29.21 -6.77 -6.81
CA GLU A 384 30.07 -5.60 -6.68
C GLU A 384 29.87 -4.58 -7.82
N THR A 385 29.70 -5.06 -9.05
CA THR A 385 29.43 -4.21 -10.21
C THR A 385 28.12 -3.46 -10.07
N GLU A 386 27.06 -4.12 -9.59
CA GLU A 386 25.78 -3.51 -9.34
C GLU A 386 25.82 -2.48 -8.20
N GLN A 387 26.59 -2.76 -7.14
CA GLN A 387 26.81 -1.82 -6.05
C GLN A 387 27.44 -0.53 -6.55
N LEU A 388 28.55 -0.66 -7.30
CA LEU A 388 29.23 0.50 -7.91
C LEU A 388 28.27 1.29 -8.82
N LEU A 389 27.47 0.59 -9.60
CA LEU A 389 26.51 1.22 -10.52
C LEU A 389 25.44 2.02 -9.76
N VAL A 390 24.74 1.40 -8.81
CA VAL A 390 23.67 2.03 -8.03
C VAL A 390 24.18 3.19 -7.17
N THR A 391 25.39 3.05 -6.59
CA THR A 391 26.03 4.11 -5.81
C THR A 391 26.45 5.27 -6.71
N SER A 392 26.97 4.98 -7.91
CA SER A 392 27.37 6.03 -8.87
C SER A 392 26.19 6.90 -9.30
N TRP A 393 24.99 6.35 -9.35
CA TRP A 393 23.77 7.11 -9.67
C TRP A 393 23.37 8.09 -8.56
N ALA A 394 23.76 7.84 -7.31
CA ALA A 394 23.52 8.72 -6.18
C ALA A 394 24.57 9.84 -6.05
N ALA A 395 25.66 9.76 -6.80
CA ALA A 395 26.72 10.75 -6.72
C ALA A 395 26.22 12.12 -7.21
N PRO A 396 26.51 13.21 -6.48
CA PRO A 396 26.18 14.55 -6.93
C PRO A 396 26.99 14.86 -8.21
N ARG A 397 26.37 15.64 -9.10
CA ARG A 397 27.09 16.21 -10.24
C ARG A 397 28.12 17.22 -9.72
N PRO A 398 29.37 17.19 -10.22
CA PRO A 398 30.29 18.27 -9.94
C PRO A 398 29.72 19.63 -10.42
N PRO A 399 29.86 20.71 -9.64
CA PRO A 399 29.46 22.04 -10.11
C PRO A 399 30.16 22.37 -11.43
N SER A 400 29.45 23.02 -12.35
CA SER A 400 29.96 23.48 -13.64
C SER A 400 29.64 24.97 -13.82
N ASP A 401 30.35 25.65 -14.72
CA ASP A 401 30.08 27.05 -15.01
C ASP A 401 28.64 27.30 -15.54
N ASP A 402 28.03 26.27 -16.12
CA ASP A 402 26.63 26.30 -16.56
C ASP A 402 25.63 26.34 -15.37
N ASP A 403 26.05 26.03 -14.14
CA ASP A 403 25.20 26.04 -12.94
C ASP A 403 24.94 27.45 -12.42
N LEU A 404 25.56 28.47 -13.02
CA LEU A 404 25.34 29.87 -12.70
C LEU A 404 24.01 30.41 -13.29
N ASP A 405 23.36 29.69 -14.19
CA ASP A 405 22.03 30.07 -14.71
C ASP A 405 20.93 29.65 -13.69
N PRO A 406 20.32 30.63 -12.98
CA PRO A 406 19.30 30.33 -11.97
C PRO A 406 18.00 29.76 -12.56
N THR A 407 17.82 29.84 -13.89
CA THR A 407 16.65 29.30 -14.59
C THR A 407 16.81 27.84 -14.97
N ARG A 408 18.05 27.32 -14.92
CA ARG A 408 18.38 25.94 -15.25
C ARG A 408 18.37 25.06 -14.03
N ARG A 409 17.37 24.21 -13.92
CA ARG A 409 17.32 23.16 -12.90
C ARG A 409 17.68 21.83 -13.53
N ASP A 410 18.93 21.41 -13.35
CA ASP A 410 19.35 20.09 -13.77
C ASP A 410 18.91 19.01 -12.77
N THR A 411 18.40 17.90 -13.29
CA THR A 411 18.12 16.74 -12.47
C THR A 411 19.39 15.98 -12.11
N PRO A 412 19.51 15.40 -10.90
CA PRO A 412 20.67 14.57 -10.55
C PRO A 412 20.95 13.50 -11.62
N PRO A 413 22.21 13.21 -11.95
CA PRO A 413 22.56 12.33 -13.08
C PRO A 413 21.93 10.95 -13.05
N GLY A 414 21.68 10.39 -11.86
CA GLY A 414 21.06 9.08 -11.68
C GLY A 414 19.52 9.12 -11.65
N THR A 415 18.88 10.27 -11.89
CA THR A 415 17.42 10.35 -11.89
C THR A 415 16.83 9.45 -12.97
N GLY A 416 15.88 8.59 -12.57
CA GLY A 416 15.24 7.62 -13.46
C GLY A 416 16.12 6.41 -13.79
N CYS A 417 17.28 6.23 -13.14
CA CYS A 417 18.08 5.03 -13.26
C CYS A 417 17.70 4.02 -12.18
N PHE A 418 17.48 2.78 -12.57
CA PHE A 418 17.07 1.70 -11.67
C PHE A 418 17.73 0.37 -12.04
N LEU A 419 17.89 -0.49 -11.04
CA LEU A 419 18.31 -1.87 -11.18
C LEU A 419 17.12 -2.78 -10.84
N LEU A 420 16.62 -3.53 -11.80
CA LEU A 420 15.57 -4.54 -11.58
C LEU A 420 16.23 -5.89 -11.28
N LYS A 421 16.00 -6.39 -10.08
CA LYS A 421 16.40 -7.73 -9.65
C LYS A 421 15.16 -8.61 -9.52
N ALA A 422 15.15 -9.73 -10.24
CA ALA A 422 14.13 -10.77 -10.15
C ALA A 422 14.82 -12.10 -9.87
N GLY A 423 14.31 -12.87 -8.91
CA GLY A 423 14.93 -14.15 -8.52
C GLY A 423 15.74 -14.09 -7.25
N GLU A 424 16.53 -15.14 -7.01
CA GLU A 424 17.35 -15.31 -5.81
C GLU A 424 18.74 -14.69 -5.97
N ALA A 425 19.40 -14.49 -4.89
CA ALA A 425 20.42 -13.53 -4.49
C ALA A 425 21.60 -13.21 -5.44
N GLU A 426 22.05 -14.08 -6.33
CA GLU A 426 23.31 -13.87 -7.07
C GLU A 426 23.16 -13.64 -8.58
N GLU A 427 21.92 -13.66 -9.08
CA GLU A 427 21.69 -13.41 -10.49
C GLU A 427 21.83 -11.93 -10.83
N PRO A 428 22.55 -11.57 -11.92
CA PRO A 428 22.68 -10.18 -12.32
C PRO A 428 21.31 -9.55 -12.60
N GLY A 429 21.10 -8.34 -12.09
CA GLY A 429 19.90 -7.55 -12.36
C GLY A 429 19.94 -6.88 -13.72
N ILE A 430 18.86 -6.25 -14.10
CA ILE A 430 18.69 -5.50 -15.33
C ILE A 430 18.77 -4.01 -15.00
N PRO A 431 19.89 -3.32 -15.25
CA PRO A 431 19.98 -1.88 -15.08
C PRO A 431 19.24 -1.19 -16.23
N PHE A 432 18.34 -0.27 -15.90
CA PHE A 432 17.57 0.46 -16.91
C PHE A 432 17.41 1.94 -16.56
N ARG A 433 17.13 2.72 -17.59
CA ARG A 433 16.73 4.11 -17.47
C ARG A 433 15.25 4.21 -17.82
N LEU A 434 14.48 4.80 -16.95
CA LEU A 434 13.05 5.09 -17.13
C LEU A 434 12.84 5.96 -18.36
N THR A 435 11.86 5.62 -19.17
CA THR A 435 11.45 6.41 -20.34
C THR A 435 9.94 6.62 -20.33
N PHE A 436 9.53 7.77 -20.85
CA PHE A 436 8.13 8.15 -20.93
C PHE A 436 7.69 8.21 -22.38
N THR A 437 6.43 7.90 -22.61
CA THR A 437 5.79 8.11 -23.93
C THR A 437 5.68 9.60 -24.24
N ALA A 438 5.42 9.92 -25.52
CA ALA A 438 5.17 11.30 -25.91
C ALA A 438 3.93 11.88 -25.20
N SER A 439 2.88 11.06 -25.03
CA SER A 439 1.65 11.46 -24.35
C SER A 439 1.88 11.77 -22.87
N GLU A 440 2.68 10.96 -22.16
CA GLU A 440 3.00 11.20 -20.75
C GLU A 440 3.81 12.47 -20.57
N ARG A 441 4.74 12.75 -21.47
CA ARG A 441 5.52 14.01 -21.47
C ARG A 441 4.63 15.21 -21.74
N ALA A 442 3.77 15.13 -22.76
CA ALA A 442 2.85 16.22 -23.11
C ALA A 442 1.83 16.49 -21.99
N ALA A 443 1.42 15.45 -21.26
CA ALA A 443 0.49 15.57 -20.13
C ALA A 443 1.17 15.98 -18.82
N ASP A 444 2.50 16.07 -18.76
CA ASP A 444 3.31 16.42 -17.58
C ASP A 444 2.94 15.62 -16.31
N VAL A 445 2.54 14.35 -16.48
CA VAL A 445 2.06 13.51 -15.38
C VAL A 445 3.16 13.09 -14.41
N HIS A 446 4.43 13.23 -14.80
CA HIS A 446 5.58 12.82 -14.00
C HIS A 446 6.24 13.96 -13.23
N ASN A 447 5.78 15.19 -13.39
CA ASN A 447 6.33 16.35 -12.70
C ASN A 447 5.81 16.43 -11.26
N THR A 448 6.68 16.11 -10.28
CA THR A 448 6.40 16.23 -8.84
C THR A 448 6.84 17.58 -8.26
N ASN A 449 7.51 18.42 -9.08
CA ASN A 449 8.14 19.66 -8.63
C ASN A 449 7.39 20.92 -9.06
N ARG A 450 6.12 20.82 -9.47
CA ARG A 450 5.34 21.95 -10.01
C ARG A 450 5.38 23.22 -9.13
N ARG A 451 5.37 23.09 -7.80
CA ARG A 451 5.49 24.24 -6.89
C ARG A 451 6.84 24.95 -7.01
N PHE A 452 7.92 24.21 -7.19
CA PHE A 452 9.25 24.78 -7.36
C PHE A 452 9.43 25.38 -8.75
N ASP A 453 8.82 24.81 -9.77
CA ASP A 453 8.84 25.35 -11.13
C ASP A 453 8.10 26.71 -11.21
N GLN A 454 7.01 26.86 -10.48
CA GLN A 454 6.30 28.15 -10.33
C GLN A 454 7.16 29.20 -9.64
N LEU A 455 7.92 28.82 -8.60
CA LEU A 455 8.83 29.72 -7.90
C LEU A 455 10.03 30.14 -8.76
N ALA A 456 10.46 29.29 -9.68
CA ALA A 456 11.55 29.55 -10.62
C ALA A 456 11.09 30.29 -11.91
N GLY A 457 9.85 30.78 -11.98
CA GLY A 457 9.35 31.56 -13.11
C GLY A 457 9.03 30.76 -14.38
N ARG A 458 8.96 29.42 -14.30
CA ARG A 458 8.65 28.54 -15.46
C ARG A 458 7.16 28.32 -15.71
N GLY A 459 6.29 28.97 -14.96
CA GLY A 459 4.84 28.73 -14.98
C GLY A 459 4.00 29.69 -15.83
N SER A 460 4.56 30.59 -16.65
CA SER A 460 3.77 31.66 -17.28
C SER A 460 3.81 31.75 -18.79
N ASP A 461 4.54 30.93 -19.53
CA ASP A 461 4.74 31.15 -20.98
C ASP A 461 4.19 30.07 -21.94
N ASP A 462 3.24 29.23 -21.51
CA ASP A 462 2.62 28.25 -22.44
C ASP A 462 1.08 28.34 -22.48
N HIS A 463 0.55 29.55 -22.65
CA HIS A 463 -0.81 29.80 -23.17
C HIS A 463 -0.77 31.00 -24.13
N GLY A 464 -0.24 30.75 -25.33
CA GLY A 464 -0.30 31.58 -26.48
C GLY A 464 -0.77 30.78 -27.68
#